data_d7f1980038baf2c913ad9fc92c1fe913
#
_entry.id   d7f1980038baf2c913ad9fc92c1fe913
#
_cell.length_a   1.000
_cell.length_b   1.000
_cell.length_c   1.000
_cell.angle_alpha   90.00
_cell.angle_beta   90.00
_cell.angle_gamma   90.00
#
_symmetry.space_group_name_H-M   'P 1'
#
loop_
_entity.id
_entity.type
_entity.pdbx_description
1 polymer ?
#
loop_
_entity_poly.entity_id
_entity_poly.type
_entity_poly.pdbx_seq_one_letter_code
_entity_poly.pdbx_strand_id
1 'polypeptide(L)'
;MRSAHVLRGVCLVAAAAVAAIALTAAAQAPQADAPAPISSAAESVYAAARPRLLQIRTLVDRADRQASIGSGLIVTADGLALTNYHVVSQYALEPSTYRLEYVAPDGTRGPLKLQAIDIVNDLAVVRLDKPSATFFEFDPRAIAGTMPKGERLFAMGNPLDLGFTIVEGTYNGLVDFSYNERIHFSGALNPGMSGGPTVTAAGRIAGINVAKMTRGELVSFLVPARFAAALVDKASRNPPLTPQDARAEITRQLTAWQAGFVEAVADKGFRPASFGPYRAPESAVPWLNCWAQTNADATPKPRAILDTTQCSSRTWLFVADDLQTGQIDFSHAHARSVDLNTFQFAAFVSKMAPPSRTGGNGGKRMTQPRCHEDFVEFGSGAGGPVLRVVWCARAYREFEGLYDVSVTAVTEDRGREALISRLNMRGLTYANSLALGRKFLGAIGWSAPDAGGKAAK
;
A
#
# COMPACT_ATOMS: atom_id res chain seq x y z
N MET A 1 45.36 -65.73 56.17
CA MET A 1 45.82 -65.19 54.91
C MET A 1 45.05 -65.88 53.77
N ARG A 2 43.76 -65.63 53.59
CA ARG A 2 42.92 -66.01 52.43
C ARG A 2 41.67 -65.15 52.39
N SER A 3 41.78 -63.88 52.08
CA SER A 3 40.60 -62.98 51.89
C SER A 3 40.88 -61.74 51.07
N ALA A 4 42.06 -61.59 50.45
CA ALA A 4 42.45 -60.37 49.76
C ALA A 4 42.40 -60.46 48.20
N HIS A 5 42.16 -61.65 47.61
CA HIS A 5 42.20 -61.83 46.16
C HIS A 5 40.85 -61.84 45.44
N VAL A 6 39.72 -61.99 46.18
CA VAL A 6 38.37 -62.02 45.56
C VAL A 6 37.81 -60.61 45.32
N LEU A 7 38.22 -59.61 46.06
CA LEU A 7 37.72 -58.23 45.89
C LEU A 7 38.36 -57.48 44.71
N ARG A 8 39.53 -57.89 44.24
CA ARG A 8 40.17 -57.22 43.09
C ARG A 8 39.60 -57.57 41.72
N GLY A 9 39.00 -58.79 41.61
CA GLY A 9 38.42 -59.23 40.35
C GLY A 9 37.06 -58.60 40.02
N VAL A 10 36.27 -58.29 41.04
CA VAL A 10 34.92 -57.68 40.86
C VAL A 10 34.99 -56.22 40.52
N CYS A 11 35.98 -55.45 41.01
CA CYS A 11 36.15 -54.05 40.66
C CYS A 11 36.62 -53.82 39.22
N LEU A 12 37.38 -54.74 38.63
CA LEU A 12 37.86 -54.59 37.26
C LEU A 12 36.77 -54.87 36.21
N VAL A 13 35.84 -55.78 36.46
CA VAL A 13 34.71 -56.06 35.57
C VAL A 13 33.65 -54.93 35.66
N ALA A 14 33.43 -54.35 36.81
CA ALA A 14 32.52 -53.20 36.96
C ALA A 14 33.05 -51.92 36.27
N ALA A 15 34.37 -51.69 36.29
CA ALA A 15 34.97 -50.53 35.64
C ALA A 15 34.94 -50.65 34.11
N ALA A 16 35.07 -51.86 33.53
CA ALA A 16 34.96 -52.09 32.09
C ALA A 16 33.53 -51.96 31.58
N ALA A 17 32.52 -52.34 32.38
CA ALA A 17 31.09 -52.17 32.00
C ALA A 17 30.64 -50.70 32.05
N VAL A 18 31.15 -49.89 32.96
CA VAL A 18 30.82 -48.45 33.01
C VAL A 18 31.52 -47.66 31.90
N ALA A 19 32.74 -48.06 31.49
CA ALA A 19 33.43 -47.46 30.35
C ALA A 19 32.75 -47.76 29.01
N ALA A 20 32.15 -48.97 28.84
CA ALA A 20 31.41 -49.34 27.64
C ALA A 20 30.07 -48.64 27.49
N ILE A 21 29.40 -48.29 28.59
CA ILE A 21 28.14 -47.52 28.58
C ILE A 21 28.41 -46.03 28.36
N ALA A 22 29.57 -45.50 28.77
CA ALA A 22 29.91 -44.09 28.51
C ALA A 22 30.31 -43.81 27.06
N LEU A 23 30.76 -44.81 26.27
CA LEU A 23 31.09 -44.63 24.84
C LEU A 23 29.88 -44.70 23.92
N THR A 24 28.72 -45.22 24.36
CA THR A 24 27.48 -45.22 23.54
C THR A 24 26.58 -44.02 23.75
N ALA A 25 26.87 -43.17 24.75
CA ALA A 25 26.11 -41.93 25.05
C ALA A 25 26.70 -40.68 24.42
N ALA A 26 27.71 -40.79 23.56
CA ALA A 26 28.11 -39.70 22.65
C ALA A 26 27.16 -39.67 21.43
N ALA A 27 25.83 -39.75 21.68
CA ALA A 27 24.81 -39.52 20.70
C ALA A 27 24.78 -38.04 20.33
N GLN A 28 25.21 -37.76 19.13
CA GLN A 28 24.77 -36.68 18.25
C GLN A 28 24.20 -35.49 18.99
N ALA A 29 25.08 -34.50 19.30
CA ALA A 29 24.62 -33.11 19.39
C ALA A 29 23.81 -32.83 18.11
N PRO A 30 22.61 -32.21 18.20
CA PRO A 30 21.92 -31.80 16.99
C PRO A 30 22.90 -30.94 16.20
N GLN A 31 23.28 -31.43 15.01
CA GLN A 31 23.91 -30.59 14.02
C GLN A 31 22.96 -29.41 13.84
N ALA A 32 23.38 -28.21 14.28
CA ALA A 32 22.73 -27.00 13.88
C ALA A 32 22.58 -27.11 12.36
N ASP A 33 21.33 -27.10 11.88
CA ASP A 33 21.04 -27.12 10.47
C ASP A 33 21.94 -26.12 9.81
N ALA A 34 22.87 -26.56 8.99
CA ALA A 34 23.65 -25.67 8.15
C ALA A 34 22.62 -24.87 7.36
N PRO A 35 22.74 -23.52 7.28
CA PRO A 35 21.80 -22.70 6.55
C PRO A 35 21.62 -23.35 5.17
N ALA A 36 20.35 -23.60 4.79
CA ALA A 36 20.03 -24.24 3.53
C ALA A 36 20.85 -23.57 2.42
N PRO A 37 21.57 -24.33 1.59
CA PRO A 37 22.42 -23.73 0.57
C PRO A 37 21.58 -22.81 -0.30
N ILE A 38 22.07 -21.58 -0.55
CA ILE A 38 21.49 -20.66 -1.54
C ILE A 38 21.27 -21.50 -2.80
N SER A 39 20.03 -21.54 -3.30
CA SER A 39 19.71 -22.48 -4.36
C SER A 39 20.62 -22.21 -5.56
N SER A 40 21.20 -23.24 -6.16
CA SER A 40 22.02 -23.13 -7.38
C SER A 40 21.26 -22.45 -8.53
N ALA A 41 19.92 -22.46 -8.46
CA ALA A 41 19.04 -21.73 -9.35
C ALA A 41 19.17 -20.22 -9.19
N ALA A 42 19.26 -19.68 -7.95
CA ALA A 42 19.40 -18.26 -7.71
C ALA A 42 20.70 -17.71 -8.30
N GLU A 43 21.81 -18.45 -8.15
CA GLU A 43 23.10 -18.07 -8.71
C GLU A 43 23.05 -18.00 -10.25
N SER A 44 22.51 -19.04 -10.89
CA SER A 44 22.39 -19.10 -12.35
C SER A 44 21.48 -18.00 -12.90
N VAL A 45 20.32 -17.77 -12.26
CA VAL A 45 19.36 -16.74 -12.66
C VAL A 45 19.99 -15.36 -12.51
N TYR A 46 20.72 -15.10 -11.41
CA TYR A 46 21.38 -13.82 -11.19
C TYR A 46 22.50 -13.57 -12.21
N ALA A 47 23.36 -14.54 -12.47
CA ALA A 47 24.43 -14.42 -13.44
C ALA A 47 23.90 -14.08 -14.84
N ALA A 48 22.84 -14.76 -15.27
CA ALA A 48 22.17 -14.47 -16.54
C ALA A 48 21.46 -13.12 -16.56
N ALA A 49 20.87 -12.68 -15.45
CA ALA A 49 20.12 -11.43 -15.34
C ALA A 49 21.01 -10.19 -15.26
N ARG A 50 22.17 -10.29 -14.59
CA ARG A 50 23.04 -9.17 -14.22
C ARG A 50 23.32 -8.19 -15.36
N PRO A 51 23.63 -8.57 -16.60
CA PRO A 51 23.93 -7.61 -17.68
C PRO A 51 22.73 -6.77 -18.12
N ARG A 52 21.51 -7.13 -17.71
CA ARG A 52 20.23 -6.49 -18.08
C ARG A 52 19.64 -5.65 -16.95
N LEU A 53 20.29 -5.63 -15.76
CA LEU A 53 19.87 -4.84 -14.61
C LEU A 53 20.45 -3.43 -14.69
N LEU A 54 19.71 -2.45 -14.21
CA LEU A 54 20.12 -1.07 -14.12
C LEU A 54 19.78 -0.51 -12.74
N GLN A 55 20.66 0.32 -12.21
CA GLN A 55 20.30 1.28 -11.18
C GLN A 55 19.78 2.53 -11.90
N ILE A 56 18.61 3.01 -11.51
CA ILE A 56 18.01 4.23 -12.04
C ILE A 56 18.13 5.31 -10.98
N ARG A 57 18.64 6.46 -11.38
CA ARG A 57 18.88 7.61 -10.51
C ARG A 57 18.16 8.84 -11.04
N THR A 58 17.48 9.55 -10.16
CA THR A 58 17.08 10.94 -10.39
C THR A 58 18.05 11.85 -9.65
N LEU A 59 18.68 12.75 -10.36
CA LEU A 59 19.71 13.66 -9.83
C LEU A 59 19.20 15.09 -9.86
N VAL A 60 19.54 15.87 -8.85
CA VAL A 60 19.39 17.34 -8.89
C VAL A 60 20.47 17.87 -9.85
N ASP A 61 20.03 18.40 -11.00
CA ASP A 61 20.91 18.71 -12.12
C ASP A 61 22.08 19.64 -11.74
N ARG A 62 21.79 20.78 -11.10
CA ARG A 62 22.81 21.76 -10.72
C ARG A 62 23.74 21.29 -9.59
N ALA A 63 23.28 20.39 -8.75
CA ALA A 63 24.05 19.91 -7.61
C ALA A 63 24.80 18.60 -7.91
N ASP A 64 24.45 17.93 -9.00
CA ASP A 64 24.91 16.59 -9.37
C ASP A 64 24.81 15.60 -8.20
N ARG A 65 23.71 15.68 -7.46
CA ARG A 65 23.41 14.86 -6.28
C ARG A 65 22.12 14.09 -6.44
N GLN A 66 22.13 12.88 -5.92
CA GLN A 66 21.01 11.96 -5.97
C GLN A 66 19.82 12.48 -5.14
N ALA A 67 18.66 12.54 -5.76
CA ALA A 67 17.39 12.88 -5.13
C ALA A 67 16.52 11.63 -4.96
N SER A 68 16.56 10.71 -5.94
CA SER A 68 15.87 9.41 -5.85
C SER A 68 16.74 8.31 -6.47
N ILE A 69 16.53 7.09 -6.01
CA ILE A 69 17.21 5.88 -6.49
C ILE A 69 16.26 4.70 -6.53
N GLY A 70 16.40 3.88 -7.54
CA GLY A 70 15.71 2.62 -7.70
C GLY A 70 16.47 1.67 -8.61
N SER A 71 15.83 0.59 -8.94
CA SER A 71 16.30 -0.40 -9.89
C SER A 71 15.54 -0.29 -11.21
N GLY A 72 16.10 -0.85 -12.25
CA GLY A 72 15.45 -0.98 -13.56
C GLY A 72 15.95 -2.21 -14.29
N LEU A 73 15.30 -2.50 -15.39
CA LEU A 73 15.60 -3.65 -16.23
C LEU A 73 15.43 -3.31 -17.70
N ILE A 74 16.38 -3.72 -18.53
CA ILE A 74 16.30 -3.55 -20.00
C ILE A 74 15.31 -4.57 -20.56
N VAL A 75 14.35 -4.12 -21.37
CA VAL A 75 13.26 -4.95 -21.88
C VAL A 75 13.15 -5.00 -23.39
N THR A 76 13.98 -4.22 -24.12
CA THR A 76 14.06 -4.27 -25.58
C THR A 76 15.49 -4.07 -26.08
N ALA A 77 15.77 -4.57 -27.28
CA ALA A 77 17.07 -4.41 -27.92
C ALA A 77 17.40 -2.95 -28.29
N ASP A 78 16.39 -2.11 -28.54
CA ASP A 78 16.56 -0.69 -28.86
C ASP A 78 16.72 0.20 -27.62
N GLY A 79 16.86 -0.41 -26.42
CA GLY A 79 17.22 0.26 -25.18
C GLY A 79 16.06 0.82 -24.38
N LEU A 80 14.84 0.24 -24.47
CA LEU A 80 13.81 0.53 -23.49
C LEU A 80 14.09 -0.21 -22.18
N ALA A 81 13.92 0.49 -21.06
CA ALA A 81 14.02 -0.09 -19.73
C ALA A 81 12.82 0.28 -18.86
N LEU A 82 12.41 -0.67 -18.02
CA LEU A 82 11.36 -0.48 -17.01
C LEU A 82 11.95 -0.06 -15.67
N THR A 83 11.20 0.75 -14.95
CA THR A 83 11.39 1.08 -13.54
C THR A 83 10.04 1.45 -12.90
N ASN A 84 10.02 1.86 -11.63
CA ASN A 84 8.81 2.44 -11.04
C ASN A 84 8.68 3.93 -11.35
N TYR A 85 7.43 4.42 -11.39
CA TYR A 85 7.15 5.84 -11.58
C TYR A 85 7.71 6.69 -10.43
N HIS A 86 7.57 6.25 -9.17
CA HIS A 86 8.07 7.00 -8.03
C HIS A 86 9.59 7.25 -8.07
N VAL A 87 10.36 6.41 -8.76
CA VAL A 87 11.82 6.59 -8.94
C VAL A 87 12.12 7.78 -9.84
N VAL A 88 11.27 8.04 -10.84
CA VAL A 88 11.46 9.08 -11.86
C VAL A 88 10.49 10.27 -11.73
N SER A 89 9.62 10.25 -10.73
CA SER A 89 8.52 11.23 -10.56
C SER A 89 9.00 12.68 -10.44
N GLN A 90 10.10 12.90 -9.74
CA GLN A 90 10.68 14.25 -9.60
C GLN A 90 11.09 14.81 -10.97
N TYR A 91 11.71 14.01 -11.83
CA TYR A 91 12.01 14.41 -13.21
C TYR A 91 10.74 14.61 -14.03
N ALA A 92 9.76 13.72 -13.94
CA ALA A 92 8.51 13.82 -14.68
C ALA A 92 7.75 15.13 -14.37
N LEU A 93 7.83 15.62 -13.14
CA LEU A 93 7.13 16.82 -12.68
C LEU A 93 7.97 18.11 -12.80
N GLU A 94 9.28 18.03 -12.60
CA GLU A 94 10.20 19.17 -12.53
C GLU A 94 11.49 18.95 -13.34
N PRO A 95 11.38 18.73 -14.67
CA PRO A 95 12.51 18.33 -15.52
C PRO A 95 13.58 19.43 -15.70
N SER A 96 13.28 20.68 -15.34
CA SER A 96 14.29 21.77 -15.29
C SER A 96 15.16 21.71 -14.04
N THR A 97 14.77 20.93 -13.04
CA THR A 97 15.48 20.79 -11.76
C THR A 97 16.21 19.46 -11.68
N TYR A 98 15.66 18.41 -12.33
CA TYR A 98 16.18 17.06 -12.24
C TYR A 98 16.56 16.47 -13.59
N ARG A 99 17.49 15.51 -13.58
CA ARG A 99 17.84 14.68 -14.72
C ARG A 99 17.85 13.21 -14.35
N LEU A 100 17.71 12.35 -15.36
CA LEU A 100 17.75 10.90 -15.19
C LEU A 100 19.07 10.31 -15.66
N GLU A 101 19.58 9.36 -14.91
CA GLU A 101 20.80 8.61 -15.20
C GLU A 101 20.61 7.12 -14.88
N TYR A 102 21.23 6.25 -15.66
CA TYR A 102 21.40 4.85 -15.29
C TYR A 102 22.84 4.54 -14.90
N VAL A 103 23.00 3.53 -14.06
CA VAL A 103 24.30 2.90 -13.76
C VAL A 103 24.12 1.39 -13.95
N ALA A 104 24.90 0.82 -14.86
CA ALA A 104 24.92 -0.62 -15.10
C ALA A 104 25.83 -1.33 -14.07
N PRO A 105 25.72 -2.67 -13.90
CA PRO A 105 26.51 -3.44 -12.94
C PRO A 105 28.02 -3.46 -13.21
N ASP A 106 28.46 -3.07 -14.40
CA ASP A 106 29.87 -2.89 -14.77
C ASP A 106 30.40 -1.47 -14.49
N GLY A 107 29.56 -0.60 -13.93
CA GLY A 107 29.88 0.80 -13.66
C GLY A 107 29.62 1.75 -14.83
N THR A 108 29.20 1.27 -15.98
CA THR A 108 28.81 2.11 -17.12
C THR A 108 27.65 3.00 -16.75
N ARG A 109 27.71 4.27 -17.12
CA ARG A 109 26.66 5.28 -16.86
C ARG A 109 26.23 5.95 -18.16
N GLY A 110 25.01 6.45 -18.17
CA GLY A 110 24.50 7.25 -19.27
C GLY A 110 23.18 7.94 -18.92
N PRO A 111 22.78 8.93 -19.73
CA PRO A 111 21.52 9.63 -19.55
C PRO A 111 20.33 8.74 -19.94
N LEU A 112 19.17 9.08 -19.37
CA LEU A 112 17.90 8.44 -19.68
C LEU A 112 16.89 9.49 -20.13
N LYS A 113 16.00 9.07 -21.04
CA LYS A 113 14.81 9.85 -21.45
C LYS A 113 13.56 9.15 -20.93
N LEU A 114 12.63 9.90 -20.37
CA LEU A 114 11.33 9.36 -19.94
C LEU A 114 10.49 9.08 -21.20
N GLN A 115 10.03 7.84 -21.36
CA GLN A 115 9.33 7.37 -22.55
C GLN A 115 7.82 7.22 -22.32
N ALA A 116 7.43 6.61 -21.19
CA ALA A 116 6.04 6.40 -20.82
C ALA A 116 5.90 6.27 -19.30
N ILE A 117 4.71 6.54 -18.79
CA ILE A 117 4.36 6.40 -17.37
C ILE A 117 3.02 5.72 -17.19
N ASP A 118 2.88 4.99 -16.09
CA ASP A 118 1.63 4.44 -15.55
C ASP A 118 1.63 4.67 -14.04
N ILE A 119 0.99 5.75 -13.60
CA ILE A 119 0.94 6.13 -12.18
C ILE A 119 0.00 5.22 -11.38
N VAL A 120 -0.98 4.58 -12.04
CA VAL A 120 -1.91 3.66 -11.38
C VAL A 120 -1.18 2.41 -10.90
N ASN A 121 -0.27 1.91 -11.73
CA ASN A 121 0.52 0.74 -11.42
C ASN A 121 1.92 1.08 -10.87
N ASP A 122 2.26 2.38 -10.79
CA ASP A 122 3.58 2.85 -10.36
C ASP A 122 4.70 2.33 -11.27
N LEU A 123 4.53 2.45 -12.59
CA LEU A 123 5.50 2.02 -13.61
C LEU A 123 5.98 3.21 -14.44
N ALA A 124 7.21 3.13 -14.92
CA ALA A 124 7.76 4.01 -15.93
C ALA A 124 8.62 3.24 -16.92
N VAL A 125 8.60 3.66 -18.18
CA VAL A 125 9.55 3.24 -19.21
C VAL A 125 10.47 4.40 -19.51
N VAL A 126 11.75 4.11 -19.47
CA VAL A 126 12.82 5.03 -19.85
C VAL A 126 13.60 4.49 -21.04
N ARG A 127 14.24 5.35 -21.81
CA ARG A 127 15.06 4.99 -22.95
C ARG A 127 16.53 5.30 -22.67
N LEU A 128 17.38 4.32 -22.86
CA LEU A 128 18.83 4.46 -22.83
C LEU A 128 19.30 5.24 -24.07
N ASP A 129 20.45 5.83 -23.97
CA ASP A 129 21.14 6.53 -25.06
C ASP A 129 21.77 5.59 -26.12
N LYS A 130 21.77 4.27 -25.84
CA LYS A 130 22.34 3.24 -26.70
C LYS A 130 21.49 1.96 -26.69
N PRO A 131 21.52 1.16 -27.78
CA PRO A 131 20.88 -0.15 -27.79
C PRO A 131 21.57 -1.13 -26.86
N SER A 132 20.87 -2.21 -26.51
CA SER A 132 21.36 -3.29 -25.66
C SER A 132 21.36 -4.63 -26.40
N ALA A 133 22.45 -5.37 -26.31
CA ALA A 133 22.54 -6.71 -26.89
C ALA A 133 21.68 -7.76 -26.13
N THR A 134 21.33 -7.45 -24.87
CA THR A 134 20.57 -8.38 -24.01
C THR A 134 19.44 -7.63 -23.31
N PHE A 135 18.30 -8.29 -23.18
CA PHE A 135 17.10 -7.75 -22.52
C PHE A 135 16.29 -8.87 -21.86
N PHE A 136 15.38 -8.52 -20.96
CA PHE A 136 14.46 -9.45 -20.34
C PHE A 136 13.23 -9.68 -21.22
N GLU A 137 12.72 -10.91 -21.17
CA GLU A 137 11.41 -11.26 -21.76
C GLU A 137 10.37 -11.47 -20.65
N PHE A 138 9.11 -11.21 -20.94
CA PHE A 138 8.00 -11.49 -20.05
C PHE A 138 7.64 -12.97 -20.05
N ASP A 139 7.25 -13.51 -18.88
CA ASP A 139 6.69 -14.86 -18.80
C ASP A 139 5.25 -14.84 -19.37
N PRO A 140 4.93 -15.67 -20.37
CA PRO A 140 3.59 -15.72 -20.96
C PRO A 140 2.49 -16.04 -19.95
N ARG A 141 2.79 -16.88 -18.94
CA ARG A 141 1.83 -17.23 -17.88
C ARG A 141 1.55 -16.06 -16.96
N ALA A 142 2.57 -15.23 -16.69
CA ALA A 142 2.41 -13.99 -15.91
C ALA A 142 1.56 -12.95 -16.66
N ILE A 143 1.73 -12.86 -17.98
CA ILE A 143 0.87 -12.01 -18.83
C ILE A 143 -0.57 -12.52 -18.81
N ALA A 144 -0.79 -13.83 -18.97
CA ALA A 144 -2.09 -14.46 -18.98
C ALA A 144 -2.76 -14.56 -17.58
N GLY A 145 -2.02 -14.28 -16.50
CA GLY A 145 -2.52 -14.44 -15.12
C GLY A 145 -2.72 -15.90 -14.70
N THR A 146 -2.01 -16.84 -15.31
CA THR A 146 -2.15 -18.29 -15.08
C THR A 146 -0.99 -18.90 -14.28
N MET A 147 -0.15 -18.08 -13.65
CA MET A 147 0.92 -18.59 -12.78
C MET A 147 0.32 -19.27 -11.55
N PRO A 148 0.81 -20.49 -11.19
CA PRO A 148 0.32 -21.19 -10.02
C PRO A 148 0.86 -20.58 -8.72
N LYS A 149 0.00 -20.48 -7.68
CA LYS A 149 0.47 -20.15 -6.33
C LYS A 149 1.48 -21.18 -5.85
N GLY A 150 2.52 -20.74 -5.17
CA GLY A 150 3.62 -21.58 -4.70
C GLY A 150 4.83 -21.59 -5.65
N GLU A 151 4.73 -21.01 -6.85
CA GLU A 151 5.87 -20.96 -7.78
C GLU A 151 7.00 -20.09 -7.18
N ARG A 152 8.22 -20.61 -7.29
CA ARG A 152 9.44 -19.93 -6.84
C ARG A 152 9.79 -18.79 -7.79
N LEU A 153 10.01 -17.62 -7.23
CA LEU A 153 10.41 -16.42 -7.95
C LEU A 153 11.67 -15.80 -7.35
N PHE A 154 12.37 -15.02 -8.18
CA PHE A 154 13.63 -14.38 -7.86
C PHE A 154 13.51 -12.87 -8.11
N ALA A 155 13.43 -12.07 -7.05
CA ALA A 155 13.42 -10.61 -7.11
C ALA A 155 14.84 -10.07 -7.12
N MET A 156 15.14 -9.12 -8.00
CA MET A 156 16.46 -8.51 -8.12
C MET A 156 16.37 -6.98 -8.05
N GLY A 157 17.43 -6.36 -7.55
CA GLY A 157 17.55 -4.91 -7.45
C GLY A 157 18.77 -4.51 -6.66
N ASN A 158 18.94 -3.19 -6.45
CA ASN A 158 20.07 -2.61 -5.71
C ASN A 158 19.57 -1.99 -4.39
N PRO A 159 19.39 -2.80 -3.31
CA PRO A 159 18.89 -2.31 -2.05
C PRO A 159 19.87 -1.33 -1.41
N LEU A 160 19.36 -0.19 -0.95
CA LEU A 160 20.11 0.80 -0.18
C LEU A 160 21.44 1.25 -0.82
N ASP A 161 21.57 1.13 -2.14
CA ASP A 161 22.81 1.41 -2.90
C ASP A 161 24.01 0.52 -2.50
N LEU A 162 23.73 -0.69 -2.00
CA LEU A 162 24.77 -1.63 -1.55
C LEU A 162 25.26 -2.60 -2.64
N GLY A 163 24.75 -2.44 -3.85
CA GLY A 163 25.01 -3.34 -4.98
C GLY A 163 23.81 -4.22 -5.32
N PHE A 164 23.82 -4.79 -6.53
CA PHE A 164 22.73 -5.64 -6.98
C PHE A 164 22.67 -6.96 -6.18
N THR A 165 21.47 -7.29 -5.73
CA THR A 165 21.19 -8.50 -4.97
C THR A 165 20.06 -9.28 -5.61
N ILE A 166 19.93 -10.55 -5.22
CA ILE A 166 18.84 -11.43 -5.56
C ILE A 166 18.16 -11.93 -4.28
N VAL A 167 16.83 -11.95 -4.28
CA VAL A 167 15.99 -12.42 -3.18
C VAL A 167 15.05 -13.49 -3.72
N GLU A 168 15.09 -14.66 -3.12
CA GLU A 168 14.20 -15.78 -3.45
C GLU A 168 12.92 -15.68 -2.62
N GLY A 169 11.80 -16.00 -3.22
CA GLY A 169 10.48 -16.01 -2.55
C GLY A 169 9.43 -16.75 -3.38
N THR A 170 8.19 -16.68 -2.95
CA THR A 170 7.08 -17.42 -3.51
C THR A 170 6.02 -16.51 -4.10
N TYR A 171 5.47 -16.89 -5.25
CA TYR A 171 4.29 -16.27 -5.83
C TYR A 171 3.04 -16.72 -5.06
N ASN A 172 2.34 -15.78 -4.41
CA ASN A 172 1.14 -16.07 -3.62
C ASN A 172 -0.16 -15.64 -4.30
N GLY A 173 -0.09 -15.28 -5.58
CA GLY A 173 -1.25 -14.80 -6.33
C GLY A 173 -1.49 -13.30 -6.16
N LEU A 174 -2.62 -12.82 -6.67
CA LEU A 174 -3.06 -11.44 -6.49
C LEU A 174 -3.51 -11.22 -5.05
N VAL A 175 -3.29 -10.01 -4.55
CA VAL A 175 -3.79 -9.58 -3.23
C VAL A 175 -5.31 -9.50 -3.28
N ASP A 176 -5.96 -10.26 -2.39
CA ASP A 176 -7.40 -10.21 -2.24
C ASP A 176 -7.85 -8.84 -1.70
N PHE A 177 -9.05 -8.43 -2.08
CA PHE A 177 -9.66 -7.19 -1.58
C PHE A 177 -8.79 -5.93 -1.79
N SER A 178 -8.10 -5.86 -2.93
CA SER A 178 -7.39 -4.65 -3.39
C SER A 178 -8.05 -4.10 -4.65
N TYR A 179 -8.27 -2.78 -4.72
CA TYR A 179 -8.79 -2.16 -5.94
C TYR A 179 -7.75 -2.18 -7.07
N ASN A 180 -6.50 -1.81 -6.75
CA ASN A 180 -5.39 -1.94 -7.69
C ASN A 180 -4.75 -3.31 -7.50
N GLU A 181 -4.61 -4.05 -8.60
CA GLU A 181 -4.01 -5.37 -8.54
C GLU A 181 -2.52 -5.32 -8.16
N ARG A 182 -2.15 -6.16 -7.20
CA ARG A 182 -0.76 -6.41 -6.79
C ARG A 182 -0.57 -7.89 -6.57
N ILE A 183 0.61 -8.40 -6.89
CA ILE A 183 1.00 -9.77 -6.55
C ILE A 183 1.58 -9.76 -5.14
N HIS A 184 1.13 -10.69 -4.29
CA HIS A 184 1.78 -10.96 -3.01
C HIS A 184 3.00 -11.85 -3.24
N PHE A 185 4.17 -11.36 -2.82
CA PHE A 185 5.45 -12.05 -2.90
C PHE A 185 6.05 -12.20 -1.50
N SER A 186 6.47 -13.42 -1.12
CA SER A 186 7.01 -13.71 0.22
C SER A 186 8.53 -13.54 0.33
N GLY A 187 9.15 -12.79 -0.58
CA GLY A 187 10.56 -12.41 -0.49
C GLY A 187 10.74 -11.01 0.09
N ALA A 188 11.88 -10.75 0.71
CA ALA A 188 12.19 -9.47 1.35
C ALA A 188 12.59 -8.39 0.33
N LEU A 189 11.67 -7.52 -0.08
CA LEU A 189 12.00 -6.32 -0.84
C LEU A 189 12.44 -5.18 0.09
N ASN A 190 13.47 -4.45 -0.32
CA ASN A 190 14.00 -3.31 0.43
C ASN A 190 14.02 -2.04 -0.46
N PRO A 191 14.04 -0.83 0.14
CA PRO A 191 14.22 0.41 -0.60
C PRO A 191 15.42 0.33 -1.55
N GLY A 192 15.26 0.82 -2.78
CA GLY A 192 16.23 0.69 -3.86
C GLY A 192 16.01 -0.52 -4.77
N MET A 193 15.27 -1.56 -4.35
CA MET A 193 14.86 -2.67 -5.24
C MET A 193 13.64 -2.33 -6.10
N SER A 194 12.94 -1.25 -5.80
CA SER A 194 11.80 -0.74 -6.56
C SER A 194 12.15 -0.55 -8.02
N GLY A 195 11.30 -1.03 -8.93
CA GLY A 195 11.50 -0.99 -10.38
C GLY A 195 12.36 -2.12 -10.94
N GLY A 196 12.99 -2.93 -10.08
CA GLY A 196 13.70 -4.12 -10.49
C GLY A 196 12.75 -5.29 -10.85
N PRO A 197 13.25 -6.30 -11.59
CA PRO A 197 12.46 -7.46 -11.97
C PRO A 197 12.29 -8.45 -10.82
N THR A 198 11.13 -9.10 -10.79
CA THR A 198 10.96 -10.43 -10.20
C THR A 198 10.73 -11.41 -11.32
N VAL A 199 11.59 -12.44 -11.40
CA VAL A 199 11.61 -13.40 -12.51
C VAL A 199 11.35 -14.83 -12.05
N THR A 200 10.92 -15.67 -12.98
CA THR A 200 10.85 -17.14 -12.82
C THR A 200 12.24 -17.76 -12.86
N ALA A 201 12.36 -19.06 -12.57
CA ALA A 201 13.60 -19.83 -12.71
C ALA A 201 14.15 -19.83 -14.16
N ALA A 202 13.30 -19.59 -15.16
CA ALA A 202 13.70 -19.42 -16.57
C ALA A 202 14.22 -17.99 -16.87
N GLY A 203 14.32 -17.10 -15.88
CA GLY A 203 14.77 -15.72 -16.04
C GLY A 203 13.77 -14.80 -16.76
N ARG A 204 12.48 -15.20 -16.85
CA ARG A 204 11.41 -14.41 -17.48
C ARG A 204 10.66 -13.57 -16.43
N ILE A 205 10.27 -12.35 -16.79
CA ILE A 205 9.60 -11.40 -15.90
C ILE A 205 8.23 -11.94 -15.48
N ALA A 206 8.05 -12.12 -14.17
CA ALA A 206 6.77 -12.44 -13.53
C ALA A 206 6.07 -11.19 -12.98
N GLY A 207 6.84 -10.18 -12.54
CA GLY A 207 6.36 -8.92 -12.02
C GLY A 207 7.49 -7.91 -11.81
N ILE A 208 7.10 -6.69 -11.45
CA ILE A 208 8.04 -5.59 -11.13
C ILE A 208 7.95 -5.28 -9.65
N ASN A 209 9.09 -5.20 -8.97
CA ASN A 209 9.17 -4.86 -7.55
C ASN A 209 8.59 -3.46 -7.29
N VAL A 210 7.70 -3.29 -6.31
CA VAL A 210 7.12 -1.96 -6.06
C VAL A 210 7.18 -1.53 -4.60
N ALA A 211 6.80 -2.38 -3.66
CA ALA A 211 6.67 -2.00 -2.27
C ALA A 211 6.76 -3.21 -1.33
N LYS A 212 6.92 -2.91 -0.05
CA LYS A 212 6.74 -3.87 1.04
C LYS A 212 5.76 -3.33 2.08
N MET A 213 5.12 -4.21 2.83
CA MET A 213 4.35 -3.83 4.00
C MET A 213 5.29 -3.52 5.17
N THR A 214 5.17 -2.34 5.76
CA THR A 214 6.06 -1.91 6.87
C THR A 214 5.74 -2.60 8.21
N ARG A 215 4.57 -3.24 8.32
CA ARG A 215 4.09 -3.92 9.53
C ARG A 215 4.02 -5.45 9.40
N GLY A 216 4.66 -6.03 8.38
CA GLY A 216 4.67 -7.49 8.16
C GLY A 216 6.05 -7.93 7.70
N GLU A 217 6.51 -9.08 8.20
CA GLU A 217 7.71 -9.71 7.68
C GLU A 217 7.41 -10.47 6.40
N LEU A 218 8.30 -10.39 5.42
CA LEU A 218 8.21 -11.09 4.12
C LEU A 218 6.89 -10.84 3.35
N VAL A 219 6.23 -9.69 3.58
CA VAL A 219 5.06 -9.27 2.82
C VAL A 219 5.48 -8.17 1.86
N SER A 220 5.71 -8.55 0.63
CA SER A 220 6.13 -7.66 -0.46
C SER A 220 5.14 -7.71 -1.60
N PHE A 221 5.13 -6.66 -2.41
CA PHE A 221 4.21 -6.52 -3.53
C PHE A 221 4.94 -6.31 -4.83
N LEU A 222 4.40 -6.95 -5.88
CA LEU A 222 4.86 -6.75 -7.25
C LEU A 222 3.72 -6.20 -8.09
N VAL A 223 4.08 -5.41 -9.09
CA VAL A 223 3.16 -5.06 -10.18
C VAL A 223 3.08 -6.26 -11.13
N PRO A 224 1.88 -6.75 -11.48
CA PRO A 224 1.72 -7.82 -12.46
C PRO A 224 2.39 -7.50 -13.80
N ALA A 225 3.08 -8.51 -14.37
CA ALA A 225 3.85 -8.36 -15.60
C ALA A 225 3.04 -7.83 -16.80
N ARG A 226 1.73 -8.13 -16.87
CA ARG A 226 0.84 -7.64 -17.95
C ARG A 226 0.75 -6.13 -18.04
N PHE A 227 0.76 -5.41 -16.91
CA PHE A 227 0.74 -3.94 -16.91
C PHE A 227 2.07 -3.37 -17.41
N ALA A 228 3.18 -4.00 -17.01
CA ALA A 228 4.51 -3.63 -17.48
C ALA A 228 4.66 -3.87 -18.99
N ALA A 229 4.21 -5.02 -19.50
CA ALA A 229 4.24 -5.35 -20.91
C ALA A 229 3.39 -4.38 -21.76
N ALA A 230 2.18 -4.05 -21.29
CA ALA A 230 1.31 -3.08 -21.95
C ALA A 230 1.94 -1.68 -22.01
N LEU A 231 2.64 -1.27 -20.94
CA LEU A 231 3.33 0.02 -20.92
C LEU A 231 4.54 0.04 -21.86
N VAL A 232 5.31 -1.05 -21.93
CA VAL A 232 6.43 -1.20 -22.90
C VAL A 232 5.93 -1.15 -24.33
N ASP A 233 4.84 -1.85 -24.64
CA ASP A 233 4.21 -1.83 -25.96
C ASP A 233 3.72 -0.42 -26.35
N LYS A 234 3.10 0.32 -25.39
CA LYS A 234 2.76 1.73 -25.59
C LYS A 234 4.01 2.58 -25.84
N ALA A 235 5.08 2.39 -25.06
CA ALA A 235 6.32 3.14 -25.14
C ALA A 235 7.06 2.92 -26.47
N SER A 236 7.02 1.71 -27.02
CA SER A 236 7.69 1.38 -28.30
C SER A 236 7.06 2.08 -29.50
N ARG A 237 5.78 2.47 -29.41
CA ARG A 237 5.02 3.10 -30.51
C ARG A 237 4.98 4.62 -30.44
N ASN A 238 5.43 5.22 -29.35
CA ASN A 238 5.30 6.66 -29.10
C ASN A 238 6.70 7.30 -28.91
N PRO A 239 6.87 8.59 -29.22
CA PRO A 239 8.08 9.32 -28.89
C PRO A 239 8.25 9.48 -27.37
N PRO A 240 9.46 9.85 -26.88
CA PRO A 240 9.68 10.23 -25.49
C PRO A 240 8.72 11.32 -25.03
N LEU A 241 8.28 11.24 -23.78
CA LEU A 241 7.39 12.23 -23.19
C LEU A 241 8.11 13.57 -23.01
N THR A 242 7.49 14.65 -23.49
CA THR A 242 7.87 15.99 -23.09
C THR A 242 7.37 16.28 -21.65
N PRO A 243 7.91 17.32 -20.98
CA PRO A 243 7.43 17.72 -19.64
C PRO A 243 5.93 18.04 -19.59
N GLN A 244 5.40 18.67 -20.64
CA GLN A 244 3.97 18.97 -20.73
C GLN A 244 3.15 17.69 -20.93
N ASP A 245 3.63 16.78 -21.77
CA ASP A 245 2.97 15.50 -22.02
C ASP A 245 2.94 14.64 -20.75
N ALA A 246 4.01 14.65 -19.94
CA ALA A 246 4.05 13.90 -18.70
C ALA A 246 2.97 14.39 -17.71
N ARG A 247 2.80 15.69 -17.52
CA ARG A 247 1.76 16.24 -16.63
C ARG A 247 0.35 15.98 -17.17
N ALA A 248 0.14 16.17 -18.48
CA ALA A 248 -1.15 15.87 -19.12
C ALA A 248 -1.50 14.38 -18.98
N GLU A 249 -0.54 13.50 -19.16
CA GLU A 249 -0.72 12.05 -19.00
C GLU A 249 -1.04 11.66 -17.56
N ILE A 250 -0.37 12.26 -16.55
CA ILE A 250 -0.69 12.07 -15.13
C ILE A 250 -2.15 12.49 -14.87
N THR A 251 -2.53 13.69 -15.30
CA THR A 251 -3.90 14.20 -15.12
C THR A 251 -4.92 13.27 -15.75
N ARG A 252 -4.67 12.84 -16.99
CA ARG A 252 -5.55 11.91 -17.71
C ARG A 252 -5.72 10.58 -16.96
N GLN A 253 -4.62 10.00 -16.48
CA GLN A 253 -4.64 8.72 -15.75
C GLN A 253 -5.36 8.86 -14.41
N LEU A 254 -5.11 9.92 -13.64
CA LEU A 254 -5.81 10.20 -12.38
C LEU A 254 -7.31 10.37 -12.61
N THR A 255 -7.70 11.13 -13.64
CA THR A 255 -9.10 11.38 -13.97
C THR A 255 -9.82 10.09 -14.41
N ALA A 256 -9.19 9.28 -15.25
CA ALA A 256 -9.75 8.01 -15.69
C ALA A 256 -9.87 7.01 -14.53
N TRP A 257 -8.82 6.89 -13.71
CA TRP A 257 -8.81 5.99 -12.56
C TRP A 257 -9.89 6.36 -11.54
N GLN A 258 -9.99 7.65 -11.16
CA GLN A 258 -10.98 8.08 -10.17
C GLN A 258 -12.43 7.87 -10.66
N ALA A 259 -12.70 7.96 -11.95
CA ALA A 259 -14.03 7.70 -12.49
C ALA A 259 -14.45 6.25 -12.24
N GLY A 260 -13.61 5.27 -12.59
CA GLY A 260 -13.87 3.85 -12.33
C GLY A 260 -13.89 3.51 -10.83
N PHE A 261 -13.03 4.16 -10.03
CA PHE A 261 -13.00 3.97 -8.59
C PHE A 261 -14.29 4.45 -7.92
N VAL A 262 -14.77 5.63 -8.29
CA VAL A 262 -16.02 6.21 -7.79
C VAL A 262 -17.23 5.40 -8.24
N GLU A 263 -17.25 4.96 -9.50
CA GLU A 263 -18.30 4.08 -10.02
C GLU A 263 -18.40 2.79 -9.22
N ALA A 264 -17.26 2.13 -8.94
CA ALA A 264 -17.22 0.92 -8.14
C ALA A 264 -17.71 1.11 -6.68
N VAL A 265 -17.48 2.32 -6.11
CA VAL A 265 -18.07 2.67 -4.80
C VAL A 265 -19.55 2.98 -4.93
N ALA A 266 -19.94 3.73 -5.97
CA ALA A 266 -21.31 4.21 -6.14
C ALA A 266 -22.29 3.10 -6.51
N ASP A 267 -21.86 2.08 -7.23
CA ASP A 267 -22.67 0.92 -7.65
C ASP A 267 -23.14 0.10 -6.43
N LYS A 268 -22.25 -0.19 -5.50
CA LYS A 268 -22.58 -0.89 -4.24
C LYS A 268 -23.06 0.04 -3.14
N GLY A 269 -22.78 1.33 -3.27
CA GLY A 269 -23.28 2.44 -2.46
C GLY A 269 -22.89 2.41 -0.99
N PHE A 270 -23.30 3.47 -0.30
CA PHE A 270 -23.39 3.50 1.15
C PHE A 270 -24.78 2.99 1.56
N ARG A 271 -24.82 1.92 2.35
CA ARG A 271 -26.04 1.37 2.92
C ARG A 271 -26.18 1.83 4.35
N PRO A 272 -27.39 2.23 4.79
CA PRO A 272 -27.61 2.56 6.19
C PRO A 272 -27.56 1.28 7.04
N ALA A 273 -26.64 1.23 8.00
CA ALA A 273 -26.49 0.16 8.99
C ALA A 273 -26.74 0.68 10.39
N SER A 274 -27.24 -0.16 11.29
CA SER A 274 -27.48 0.23 12.70
C SER A 274 -26.17 0.51 13.43
N PHE A 275 -26.10 1.68 14.08
CA PHE A 275 -24.93 2.09 14.87
C PHE A 275 -25.40 2.81 16.15
N GLY A 276 -25.67 2.07 17.19
CA GLY A 276 -26.39 2.54 18.36
C GLY A 276 -27.82 2.97 18.00
N PRO A 277 -28.30 4.13 18.46
CA PRO A 277 -29.63 4.64 18.10
C PRO A 277 -29.70 5.27 16.70
N TYR A 278 -28.60 5.25 15.96
CA TYR A 278 -28.46 5.83 14.63
C TYR A 278 -28.35 4.78 13.55
N ARG A 279 -28.61 5.19 12.32
CA ARG A 279 -28.12 4.52 11.12
C ARG A 279 -26.90 5.31 10.61
N ALA A 280 -25.84 4.59 10.30
CA ALA A 280 -24.62 5.16 9.73
C ALA A 280 -24.32 4.50 8.38
N PRO A 281 -23.66 5.20 7.45
CA PRO A 281 -23.24 4.64 6.18
C PRO A 281 -22.29 3.46 6.36
N GLU A 282 -22.59 2.33 5.76
CA GLU A 282 -21.72 1.17 5.62
C GLU A 282 -21.49 0.88 4.14
N SER A 283 -20.32 0.38 3.79
CA SER A 283 -20.01 0.02 2.41
C SER A 283 -19.89 -1.49 2.24
N ALA A 284 -20.57 -2.03 1.21
CA ALA A 284 -20.45 -3.42 0.79
C ALA A 284 -19.31 -3.66 -0.22
N VAL A 285 -18.45 -2.68 -0.45
CA VAL A 285 -17.32 -2.78 -1.37
C VAL A 285 -16.23 -3.66 -0.75
N PRO A 286 -15.81 -4.77 -1.40
CA PRO A 286 -14.92 -5.75 -0.76
C PRO A 286 -13.53 -5.24 -0.43
N TRP A 287 -13.03 -4.21 -1.12
CA TRP A 287 -11.72 -3.61 -0.89
C TRP A 287 -11.73 -2.41 0.08
N LEU A 288 -12.90 -2.06 0.66
CA LEU A 288 -12.99 -1.17 1.81
C LEU A 288 -12.89 -2.00 3.10
N ASN A 289 -11.77 -1.88 3.78
CA ASN A 289 -11.51 -2.60 5.03
C ASN A 289 -11.98 -1.78 6.21
N CYS A 290 -12.82 -2.37 7.03
CA CYS A 290 -13.42 -1.74 8.20
C CYS A 290 -12.93 -2.38 9.51
N TRP A 291 -12.69 -1.55 10.51
CA TRP A 291 -12.28 -1.92 11.85
C TRP A 291 -13.13 -1.18 12.86
N ALA A 292 -13.42 -1.82 13.99
CA ALA A 292 -14.14 -1.22 15.08
C ALA A 292 -13.28 -1.19 16.34
N GLN A 293 -13.51 -0.19 17.20
CA GLN A 293 -12.88 -0.07 18.51
C GLN A 293 -13.81 0.66 19.47
N THR A 294 -13.64 0.40 20.75
CA THR A 294 -14.35 1.07 21.84
C THR A 294 -13.35 1.48 22.93
N ASN A 295 -13.68 2.51 23.70
CA ASN A 295 -12.96 2.88 24.92
C ASN A 295 -13.71 2.47 26.19
N ALA A 296 -14.78 1.66 26.11
CA ALA A 296 -15.64 1.33 27.24
C ALA A 296 -14.88 0.71 28.42
N ASP A 297 -13.85 -0.09 28.12
CA ASP A 297 -13.03 -0.80 29.12
C ASP A 297 -11.72 -0.07 29.48
N ALA A 298 -11.56 1.19 29.05
CA ALA A 298 -10.35 1.95 29.32
C ALA A 298 -10.18 2.29 30.81
N THR A 299 -8.93 2.33 31.26
CA THR A 299 -8.57 2.72 32.65
C THR A 299 -7.69 3.98 32.57
N PRO A 300 -8.07 5.07 33.26
CA PRO A 300 -9.28 5.27 34.08
C PRO A 300 -10.56 5.23 33.27
N LYS A 301 -11.71 4.97 33.92
CA LYS A 301 -13.01 4.92 33.24
C LYS A 301 -13.28 6.22 32.47
N PRO A 302 -13.69 6.14 31.21
CA PRO A 302 -13.92 7.32 30.39
C PRO A 302 -15.19 8.05 30.83
N ARG A 303 -15.17 9.38 30.76
CA ARG A 303 -16.35 10.22 31.02
C ARG A 303 -17.36 10.22 29.88
N ALA A 304 -16.93 9.80 28.69
CA ALA A 304 -17.79 9.49 27.54
C ALA A 304 -17.28 8.23 26.86
N ILE A 305 -18.19 7.37 26.48
CA ILE A 305 -17.90 6.16 25.70
C ILE A 305 -17.95 6.52 24.21
N LEU A 306 -16.95 6.01 23.49
CA LEU A 306 -16.82 6.15 22.04
C LEU A 306 -16.76 4.75 21.42
N ASP A 307 -17.80 4.38 20.72
CA ASP A 307 -17.80 3.22 19.83
C ASP A 307 -17.49 3.75 18.42
N THR A 308 -16.39 3.29 17.84
CA THR A 308 -15.88 3.86 16.58
C THR A 308 -15.74 2.77 15.53
N THR A 309 -16.15 3.04 14.30
CA THR A 309 -15.81 2.26 13.12
C THR A 309 -15.01 3.13 12.16
N GLN A 310 -14.01 2.55 11.50
CA GLN A 310 -13.21 3.21 10.48
C GLN A 310 -13.02 2.28 9.31
N CYS A 311 -13.32 2.78 8.11
CA CYS A 311 -13.16 2.08 6.85
C CYS A 311 -12.19 2.83 5.94
N SER A 312 -11.31 2.09 5.27
CA SER A 312 -10.32 2.66 4.34
C SER A 312 -10.19 1.79 3.10
N SER A 313 -10.05 2.43 1.95
CA SER A 313 -9.80 1.75 0.68
C SER A 313 -8.43 1.06 0.62
N ARG A 314 -7.50 1.39 1.52
CA ARG A 314 -6.10 0.94 1.49
C ARG A 314 -5.41 1.12 0.14
N THR A 315 -6.06 1.83 -0.77
CA THR A 315 -5.57 2.16 -2.10
C THR A 315 -5.05 3.59 -2.05
N TRP A 316 -3.90 3.80 -2.62
CA TRP A 316 -3.33 5.13 -2.82
C TRP A 316 -2.47 5.11 -4.08
N LEU A 317 -2.45 6.23 -4.77
CA LEU A 317 -1.62 6.48 -5.93
C LEU A 317 -0.50 7.45 -5.54
N PHE A 318 0.71 7.08 -5.85
CA PHE A 318 1.86 7.96 -5.68
C PHE A 318 1.93 8.93 -6.87
N VAL A 319 1.91 10.22 -6.61
CA VAL A 319 2.08 11.26 -7.63
C VAL A 319 3.42 11.98 -7.45
N ALA A 320 3.75 12.32 -6.21
CA ALA A 320 5.00 12.94 -5.79
C ALA A 320 5.28 12.62 -4.32
N ASP A 321 6.49 12.92 -3.83
CA ASP A 321 6.86 12.72 -2.43
C ASP A 321 5.94 13.46 -1.45
N ASP A 322 5.40 14.61 -1.88
CA ASP A 322 4.47 15.45 -1.12
C ASP A 322 3.01 15.31 -1.57
N LEU A 323 2.69 14.39 -2.49
CA LEU A 323 1.34 14.17 -3.00
C LEU A 323 1.02 12.69 -3.23
N GLN A 324 0.18 12.16 -2.35
CA GLN A 324 -0.48 10.86 -2.51
C GLN A 324 -1.98 11.08 -2.63
N THR A 325 -2.63 10.32 -3.50
CA THR A 325 -4.04 10.51 -3.88
C THR A 325 -4.76 9.17 -4.10
N GLY A 326 -6.01 9.20 -4.57
CA GLY A 326 -6.74 7.98 -4.92
C GLY A 326 -7.20 7.19 -3.71
N GLN A 327 -7.72 7.84 -2.68
CA GLN A 327 -8.14 7.21 -1.44
C GLN A 327 -9.52 7.69 -1.00
N ILE A 328 -10.31 6.76 -0.50
CA ILE A 328 -11.54 7.04 0.24
C ILE A 328 -11.44 6.40 1.62
N ASP A 329 -11.68 7.21 2.65
CA ASP A 329 -11.76 6.80 4.04
C ASP A 329 -13.04 7.36 4.65
N PHE A 330 -13.73 6.56 5.46
CA PHE A 330 -14.82 7.07 6.27
C PHE A 330 -14.81 6.46 7.67
N SER A 331 -15.38 7.19 8.62
CA SER A 331 -15.47 6.73 10.00
C SER A 331 -16.75 7.22 10.65
N HIS A 332 -17.22 6.44 11.62
CA HIS A 332 -18.34 6.78 12.48
C HIS A 332 -17.92 6.61 13.93
N ALA A 333 -18.31 7.55 14.77
CA ALA A 333 -18.15 7.46 16.21
C ALA A 333 -19.49 7.73 16.90
N HIS A 334 -20.03 6.75 17.59
CA HIS A 334 -21.15 6.94 18.52
C HIS A 334 -20.57 7.35 19.86
N ALA A 335 -20.80 8.61 20.22
CA ALA A 335 -20.39 9.17 21.49
C ALA A 335 -21.60 9.18 22.44
N ARG A 336 -21.41 8.69 23.66
CA ARG A 336 -22.43 8.75 24.72
C ARG A 336 -21.81 9.16 26.04
N SER A 337 -22.45 10.09 26.73
CA SER A 337 -21.99 10.58 28.03
C SER A 337 -22.17 9.51 29.10
N VAL A 338 -21.17 9.35 29.97
CA VAL A 338 -21.29 8.59 31.23
C VAL A 338 -21.62 9.55 32.37
N ASP A 339 -20.82 10.59 32.60
CA ASP A 339 -20.97 11.53 33.68
C ASP A 339 -20.84 13.00 33.27
N LEU A 340 -20.77 13.30 31.97
CA LEU A 340 -20.73 14.66 31.47
C LEU A 340 -22.15 15.25 31.49
N ASN A 341 -22.29 16.51 31.92
CA ASN A 341 -23.52 17.26 31.68
C ASN A 341 -23.61 17.69 30.21
N THR A 342 -24.75 18.22 29.78
CA THR A 342 -25.01 18.60 28.38
C THR A 342 -23.96 19.56 27.83
N PHE A 343 -23.53 20.60 28.57
CA PHE A 343 -22.51 21.55 28.09
C PHE A 343 -21.13 20.92 27.99
N GLN A 344 -20.76 20.07 28.96
CA GLN A 344 -19.49 19.33 28.93
C GLN A 344 -19.47 18.32 27.78
N PHE A 345 -20.60 17.66 27.52
CA PHE A 345 -20.72 16.74 26.41
C PHE A 345 -20.66 17.46 25.05
N ALA A 346 -21.34 18.59 24.90
CA ALA A 346 -21.24 19.41 23.69
C ALA A 346 -19.79 19.87 23.44
N ALA A 347 -19.08 20.31 24.48
CA ALA A 347 -17.66 20.66 24.37
C ALA A 347 -16.78 19.45 23.99
N PHE A 348 -17.09 18.28 24.52
CA PHE A 348 -16.42 17.02 24.17
C PHE A 348 -16.62 16.69 22.69
N VAL A 349 -17.86 16.71 22.18
CA VAL A 349 -18.20 16.43 20.79
C VAL A 349 -17.54 17.46 19.86
N SER A 350 -17.54 18.74 20.22
CA SER A 350 -16.87 19.79 19.45
C SER A 350 -15.36 19.57 19.31
N LYS A 351 -14.70 19.04 20.34
CA LYS A 351 -13.27 18.64 20.28
C LYS A 351 -13.06 17.43 19.39
N MET A 352 -14.00 16.50 19.41
CA MET A 352 -13.94 15.27 18.59
C MET A 352 -14.23 15.57 17.10
N ALA A 353 -14.99 16.61 16.81
CA ALA A 353 -15.32 17.01 15.45
C ALA A 353 -14.77 18.43 15.15
N PRO A 354 -13.46 18.66 15.23
CA PRO A 354 -12.90 19.92 14.77
C PRO A 354 -13.21 20.07 13.27
N PRO A 355 -13.28 21.31 12.75
CA PRO A 355 -13.39 21.53 11.32
C PRO A 355 -12.30 20.69 10.65
N SER A 356 -12.74 19.78 9.79
CA SER A 356 -11.82 18.85 9.12
C SER A 356 -10.78 19.64 8.34
N ARG A 357 -9.56 19.60 8.80
CA ARG A 357 -8.45 19.94 7.93
C ARG A 357 -8.29 18.76 6.99
N THR A 358 -8.44 18.99 5.68
CA THR A 358 -8.07 17.99 4.69
C THR A 358 -6.64 17.60 4.99
N GLY A 359 -6.48 16.43 5.63
CA GLY A 359 -5.20 15.97 6.14
C GLY A 359 -4.22 15.69 4.99
N GLY A 360 -2.96 15.76 5.30
CA GLY A 360 -1.85 15.58 4.38
C GLY A 360 -1.26 16.93 3.97
N ASN A 361 0.04 16.98 4.06
CA ASN A 361 0.81 18.15 3.66
C ASN A 361 0.94 18.09 2.13
N GLY A 362 -0.09 18.55 1.39
CA GLY A 362 -0.04 18.66 -0.08
C GLY A 362 1.05 19.63 -0.56
N GLY A 363 1.81 20.22 0.36
CA GLY A 363 2.92 21.11 0.08
C GLY A 363 2.54 22.24 -0.88
N LYS A 364 3.42 22.49 -1.85
CA LYS A 364 3.21 23.50 -2.91
C LYS A 364 2.14 23.08 -3.94
N ARG A 365 1.73 21.79 -3.96
CA ARG A 365 0.89 21.22 -5.02
C ARG A 365 -0.60 21.38 -4.81
N MET A 366 -1.04 21.83 -3.65
CA MET A 366 -2.46 21.99 -3.31
C MET A 366 -2.79 23.40 -2.84
N THR A 367 -4.04 23.81 -3.04
CA THR A 367 -4.57 25.04 -2.46
C THR A 367 -4.82 24.86 -0.97
N GLN A 368 -4.99 25.98 -0.24
CA GLN A 368 -5.54 25.94 1.11
C GLN A 368 -6.99 25.43 1.06
N PRO A 369 -7.42 24.62 2.05
CA PRO A 369 -8.80 24.15 2.09
C PRO A 369 -9.76 25.33 2.29
N ARG A 370 -10.89 25.27 1.58
CA ARG A 370 -12.05 26.14 1.81
C ARG A 370 -13.17 25.30 2.37
N CYS A 371 -13.72 25.75 3.49
CA CYS A 371 -14.77 25.02 4.20
C CYS A 371 -16.06 25.82 4.19
N HIS A 372 -17.18 25.08 4.13
CA HIS A 372 -18.54 25.57 4.32
C HIS A 372 -19.19 24.73 5.41
N GLU A 373 -19.96 25.37 6.28
CA GLU A 373 -20.67 24.72 7.38
C GLU A 373 -22.16 25.09 7.29
N ASP A 374 -23.00 24.05 7.46
CA ASP A 374 -24.46 24.23 7.44
C ASP A 374 -25.15 23.17 8.32
N PHE A 375 -26.42 23.47 8.67
CA PHE A 375 -27.29 22.52 9.36
C PHE A 375 -28.28 21.94 8.35
N VAL A 376 -28.31 20.61 8.26
CA VAL A 376 -29.15 19.91 7.30
C VAL A 376 -29.92 18.79 7.98
N GLU A 377 -31.14 18.56 7.51
CA GLU A 377 -31.95 17.39 7.85
C GLU A 377 -31.97 16.44 6.66
N PHE A 378 -31.62 15.18 6.89
CA PHE A 378 -31.74 14.14 5.90
C PHE A 378 -32.83 13.13 6.28
N GLY A 379 -33.83 12.96 5.40
CA GLY A 379 -34.90 11.97 5.55
C GLY A 379 -36.13 12.39 4.76
N SER A 380 -36.78 11.41 4.08
CA SER A 380 -38.09 11.60 3.48
C SER A 380 -39.15 11.47 4.58
N GLY A 381 -39.56 12.58 5.17
CA GLY A 381 -40.58 12.61 6.25
C GLY A 381 -40.03 13.29 7.51
N ALA A 382 -40.88 13.95 8.29
CA ALA A 382 -40.53 14.61 9.53
C ALA A 382 -39.82 13.64 10.48
N GLY A 383 -38.52 13.86 10.80
CA GLY A 383 -37.87 13.16 11.88
C GLY A 383 -36.47 12.57 11.62
N GLY A 384 -35.70 13.02 10.63
CA GLY A 384 -34.27 12.71 10.56
C GLY A 384 -33.46 13.47 11.62
N PRO A 385 -32.24 13.04 11.98
CA PRO A 385 -31.40 13.84 12.86
C PRO A 385 -30.97 15.14 12.18
N VAL A 386 -30.98 16.24 12.94
CA VAL A 386 -30.33 17.48 12.50
C VAL A 386 -28.82 17.26 12.51
N LEU A 387 -28.19 17.47 11.37
CA LEU A 387 -26.73 17.31 11.20
C LEU A 387 -26.07 18.67 11.01
N ARG A 388 -25.10 18.99 11.83
CA ARG A 388 -24.12 20.02 11.52
C ARG A 388 -23.11 19.40 10.56
N VAL A 389 -23.05 19.89 9.33
CA VAL A 389 -22.17 19.39 8.28
C VAL A 389 -21.10 20.41 7.94
N VAL A 390 -19.85 20.02 8.03
CA VAL A 390 -18.70 20.78 7.56
C VAL A 390 -18.17 20.11 6.29
N TRP A 391 -18.20 20.84 5.18
CA TRP A 391 -17.67 20.43 3.89
C TRP A 391 -16.42 21.24 3.58
N CYS A 392 -15.26 20.59 3.44
CA CYS A 392 -14.01 21.24 3.08
C CYS A 392 -13.48 20.68 1.77
N ALA A 393 -12.99 21.55 0.89
CA ALA A 393 -12.38 21.15 -0.37
C ALA A 393 -11.09 21.94 -0.62
N ARG A 394 -10.08 21.28 -1.24
CA ARG A 394 -8.86 21.89 -1.75
C ARG A 394 -8.53 21.34 -3.12
N ALA A 395 -8.11 22.19 -4.04
CA ALA A 395 -7.79 21.81 -5.41
C ALA A 395 -6.32 21.44 -5.57
N TYR A 396 -6.03 20.58 -6.53
CA TYR A 396 -4.68 20.29 -7.01
C TYR A 396 -4.23 21.38 -7.97
N ARG A 397 -3.08 22.00 -7.74
CA ARG A 397 -2.59 23.13 -8.54
C ARG A 397 -2.13 22.72 -9.95
N GLU A 398 -1.55 21.51 -10.04
CA GLU A 398 -0.93 21.00 -11.26
C GLU A 398 -1.83 20.01 -12.00
N PHE A 399 -2.92 19.56 -11.38
CA PHE A 399 -3.83 18.53 -11.93
C PHE A 399 -5.26 19.08 -11.88
N GLU A 400 -5.60 19.83 -12.92
CA GLU A 400 -6.88 20.54 -13.00
C GLU A 400 -8.08 19.61 -12.86
N GLY A 401 -9.11 20.08 -12.15
CA GLY A 401 -10.35 19.34 -11.94
C GLY A 401 -10.31 18.30 -10.82
N LEU A 402 -9.17 18.09 -10.16
CA LEU A 402 -9.02 17.16 -9.05
C LEU A 402 -8.96 17.89 -7.69
N TYR A 403 -9.58 17.28 -6.69
CA TYR A 403 -9.74 17.83 -5.34
C TYR A 403 -9.55 16.77 -4.28
N ASP A 404 -9.08 17.21 -3.10
CA ASP A 404 -9.34 16.50 -1.86
C ASP A 404 -10.54 17.16 -1.19
N VAL A 405 -11.49 16.32 -0.78
CA VAL A 405 -12.71 16.74 -0.11
C VAL A 405 -12.87 15.97 1.20
N SER A 406 -13.21 16.68 2.26
CA SER A 406 -13.61 16.07 3.53
C SER A 406 -14.99 16.57 3.95
N VAL A 407 -15.78 15.63 4.47
CA VAL A 407 -17.11 15.87 5.01
C VAL A 407 -17.11 15.42 6.47
N THR A 408 -17.51 16.26 7.38
CA THR A 408 -17.77 15.91 8.77
C THR A 408 -19.22 16.23 9.08
N ALA A 409 -19.96 15.25 9.56
CA ALA A 409 -21.36 15.39 9.99
C ALA A 409 -21.47 15.00 11.46
N VAL A 410 -22.16 15.83 12.25
CA VAL A 410 -22.41 15.63 13.67
C VAL A 410 -23.89 15.81 13.95
N THR A 411 -24.50 14.88 14.68
CA THR A 411 -25.87 15.04 15.13
C THR A 411 -25.95 16.03 16.29
N GLU A 412 -26.93 16.95 16.25
CA GLU A 412 -27.04 18.05 17.21
C GLU A 412 -28.29 17.98 18.10
N ASP A 413 -29.13 16.98 17.94
CA ASP A 413 -30.47 16.86 18.52
C ASP A 413 -30.57 16.05 19.82
N ARG A 414 -29.44 15.52 20.34
CA ARG A 414 -29.39 14.80 21.63
C ARG A 414 -28.30 15.35 22.54
N GLY A 415 -28.69 15.83 23.71
CA GLY A 415 -27.77 16.52 24.64
C GLY A 415 -26.71 15.63 25.29
N ARG A 416 -26.77 14.28 25.19
CA ARG A 416 -25.87 13.32 25.85
C ARG A 416 -25.42 12.17 24.95
N GLU A 417 -25.85 12.17 23.71
CA GLU A 417 -25.45 11.23 22.68
C GLU A 417 -25.23 11.97 21.37
N ALA A 418 -24.27 11.54 20.57
CA ALA A 418 -24.02 12.09 19.24
C ALA A 418 -23.42 11.03 18.30
N LEU A 419 -23.79 11.09 17.03
CA LEU A 419 -23.08 10.42 15.96
C LEU A 419 -22.16 11.42 15.27
N ILE A 420 -20.87 11.09 15.16
CA ILE A 420 -19.89 11.84 14.40
C ILE A 420 -19.49 10.98 13.21
N SER A 421 -19.78 11.44 12.00
CA SER A 421 -19.48 10.74 10.76
C SER A 421 -18.51 11.56 9.92
N ARG A 422 -17.48 10.92 9.37
CA ARG A 422 -16.50 11.58 8.51
C ARG A 422 -16.32 10.80 7.22
N LEU A 423 -16.16 11.53 6.12
CA LEU A 423 -15.79 10.99 4.82
C LEU A 423 -14.66 11.83 4.24
N ASN A 424 -13.54 11.19 3.90
CA ASN A 424 -12.42 11.81 3.21
C ASN A 424 -12.28 11.20 1.83
N MET A 425 -12.19 12.03 0.81
CA MET A 425 -12.05 11.66 -0.59
C MET A 425 -10.85 12.41 -1.16
N ARG A 426 -9.87 11.69 -1.71
CA ARG A 426 -8.65 12.28 -2.25
C ARG A 426 -8.52 12.05 -3.74
N GLY A 427 -8.29 13.13 -4.50
CA GLY A 427 -8.04 13.08 -5.94
C GLY A 427 -9.27 12.78 -6.78
N LEU A 428 -10.45 13.18 -6.34
CA LEU A 428 -11.69 13.04 -7.09
C LEU A 428 -12.06 14.36 -7.78
N THR A 429 -12.87 14.27 -8.83
CA THR A 429 -13.53 15.46 -9.35
C THR A 429 -14.51 16.01 -8.32
N TYR A 430 -14.76 17.33 -8.34
CA TYR A 430 -15.70 17.94 -7.39
C TYR A 430 -17.11 17.36 -7.53
N ALA A 431 -17.55 17.08 -8.77
CA ALA A 431 -18.85 16.48 -9.05
C ALA A 431 -18.98 15.08 -8.42
N ASN A 432 -17.96 14.22 -8.57
CA ASN A 432 -17.94 12.89 -7.98
C ASN A 432 -17.89 12.95 -6.45
N SER A 433 -17.10 13.86 -5.89
CA SER A 433 -17.06 14.08 -4.43
C SER A 433 -18.43 14.53 -3.89
N LEU A 434 -19.12 15.42 -4.61
CA LEU A 434 -20.46 15.86 -4.23
C LEU A 434 -21.48 14.73 -4.29
N ALA A 435 -21.45 13.92 -5.35
CA ALA A 435 -22.35 12.77 -5.51
C ALA A 435 -22.17 11.72 -4.39
N LEU A 436 -20.92 11.37 -4.08
CA LEU A 436 -20.60 10.44 -2.99
C LEU A 436 -20.96 11.01 -1.61
N GLY A 437 -20.63 12.29 -1.38
CA GLY A 437 -20.96 12.98 -0.13
C GLY A 437 -22.45 13.03 0.14
N ARG A 438 -23.28 13.28 -0.89
CA ARG A 438 -24.75 13.24 -0.78
C ARG A 438 -25.24 11.84 -0.43
N LYS A 439 -24.73 10.79 -1.07
CA LYS A 439 -25.07 9.40 -0.74
C LYS A 439 -24.66 9.03 0.68
N PHE A 440 -23.48 9.47 1.10
CA PHE A 440 -22.98 9.24 2.46
C PHE A 440 -23.86 9.91 3.50
N LEU A 441 -24.14 11.21 3.35
CA LEU A 441 -24.99 11.97 4.28
C LEU A 441 -26.44 11.43 4.29
N GLY A 442 -27.00 11.08 3.13
CA GLY A 442 -28.34 10.53 3.02
C GLY A 442 -28.54 9.16 3.67
N ALA A 443 -27.45 8.43 3.96
CA ALA A 443 -27.50 7.16 4.69
C ALA A 443 -27.47 7.33 6.23
N ILE A 444 -27.24 8.57 6.74
CA ILE A 444 -27.31 8.88 8.17
C ILE A 444 -28.77 9.10 8.56
N GLY A 445 -29.20 8.50 9.66
CA GLY A 445 -30.58 8.60 10.13
C GLY A 445 -30.77 8.02 11.53
N TRP A 446 -32.02 7.95 11.98
CA TRP A 446 -32.39 7.20 13.18
C TRP A 446 -32.51 5.72 12.88
N SER A 447 -32.03 4.85 13.77
CA SER A 447 -32.43 3.45 13.78
C SER A 447 -33.92 3.37 14.09
N ALA A 448 -34.68 2.54 13.36
CA ALA A 448 -36.03 2.24 13.78
C ALA A 448 -36.00 1.67 15.21
N PRO A 449 -36.96 2.04 16.11
CA PRO A 449 -37.05 1.35 17.39
C PRO A 449 -37.20 -0.14 17.10
N ASP A 450 -36.40 -0.99 17.73
CA ASP A 450 -36.52 -2.44 17.62
C ASP A 450 -37.97 -2.85 17.95
N ALA A 451 -38.71 -3.23 16.94
CA ALA A 451 -40.03 -3.84 17.09
C ALA A 451 -39.82 -5.28 17.60
N GLY A 452 -39.36 -5.44 18.87
CA GLY A 452 -39.25 -6.77 19.45
C GLY A 452 -38.15 -7.05 20.46
N GLY A 453 -37.79 -6.11 21.32
CA GLY A 453 -37.02 -6.39 22.52
C GLY A 453 -37.92 -6.83 23.67
N LYS A 454 -38.35 -8.10 23.74
CA LYS A 454 -38.82 -8.66 25.02
C LYS A 454 -37.67 -8.57 26.01
N ALA A 455 -37.86 -7.75 27.06
CA ALA A 455 -36.97 -7.71 28.21
C ALA A 455 -36.77 -9.14 28.74
N ALA A 456 -35.58 -9.67 28.61
CA ALA A 456 -35.14 -10.79 29.43
C ALA A 456 -34.98 -10.27 30.86
N LYS A 457 -35.82 -10.87 31.78
CA LYS A 457 -35.77 -10.67 33.22
C LYS A 457 -34.45 -11.20 33.77
#